data_a0228bbc2be009fc1e773df661500194
#
_entry.id   a0228bbc2be009fc1e773df661500194
#
_cell.length_a   1.000
_cell.length_b   1.000
_cell.length_c   1.000
_cell.angle_alpha   90.00
_cell.angle_beta   90.00
_cell.angle_gamma   90.00
#
_symmetry.space_group_name_H-M   'P 1'
#
loop_
_entity.id
_entity.type
_entity.pdbx_description
1 polymer ?
#
loop_
_entity_poly.entity_id
_entity_poly.type
_entity_poly.pdbx_seq_one_letter_code
_entity_poly.pdbx_strand_id
1 'polypeptide(L)'
;EGQLDLVEGLVGDNWRTRGSSLTTDGSAHPDMQLNLMNSRVIALVSQEPERWALAGDQLFVDLELSAENLPPGTRLALGSAMIEVTKQPHTGCAKFVERFGLDAMKFVNSEEGMRLHLRGINARVVLPGVIRVGDIVKKA
;
A
#
# COMPACT_ATOMS: atom_id res chain seq x y z
N GLU A 1 -4.10 16.67 2.02
CA GLU A 1 -4.79 16.16 3.21
C GLU A 1 -5.71 15.02 2.82
N GLY A 2 -5.68 13.95 3.59
CA GLY A 2 -6.56 12.80 3.41
C GLY A 2 -7.19 12.39 4.73
N GLN A 3 -8.34 11.74 4.66
CA GLN A 3 -9.03 11.21 5.82
C GLN A 3 -9.07 9.69 5.73
N LEU A 4 -8.69 9.01 6.81
CA LEU A 4 -8.80 7.57 6.95
C LEU A 4 -10.01 7.23 7.80
N ASP A 5 -10.77 6.25 7.35
CA ASP A 5 -12.03 5.83 7.96
C ASP A 5 -12.07 4.30 8.08
N LEU A 6 -12.71 3.80 9.13
CA LEU A 6 -12.77 2.35 9.40
C LEU A 6 -13.49 1.57 8.30
N VAL A 7 -14.48 2.18 7.66
CA VAL A 7 -15.33 1.54 6.65
C VAL A 7 -14.85 1.82 5.24
N GLU A 8 -14.46 3.08 4.97
CA GLU A 8 -14.10 3.53 3.62
C GLU A 8 -12.61 3.34 3.29
N GLY A 9 -11.75 3.12 4.29
CA GLY A 9 -10.32 3.20 4.08
C GLY A 9 -9.89 4.64 3.87
N LEU A 10 -9.28 4.96 2.74
CA LEU A 10 -9.01 6.35 2.35
C LEU A 10 -10.30 6.93 1.75
N VAL A 11 -10.86 7.93 2.40
CA VAL A 11 -12.11 8.56 1.95
C VAL A 11 -11.91 9.17 0.57
N GLY A 12 -12.81 8.86 -0.35
CA GLY A 12 -12.74 9.31 -1.75
C GLY A 12 -12.01 8.34 -2.68
N ASP A 13 -11.38 7.30 -2.15
CA ASP A 13 -10.80 6.24 -2.95
C ASP A 13 -11.88 5.27 -3.44
N ASN A 14 -11.58 4.48 -4.47
CA ASN A 14 -12.54 3.54 -5.05
C ASN A 14 -12.42 2.11 -4.52
N TRP A 15 -11.63 1.86 -3.48
CA TRP A 15 -11.43 0.51 -2.95
C TRP A 15 -12.76 -0.18 -2.62
N ARG A 16 -13.62 0.49 -1.89
CA ARG A 16 -14.89 -0.09 -1.43
C ARG A 16 -15.84 -0.40 -2.58
N THR A 17 -15.97 0.51 -3.55
CA THR A 17 -16.89 0.36 -4.68
C THR A 17 -16.35 -0.56 -5.76
N ARG A 18 -15.03 -0.62 -5.92
CA ARG A 18 -14.38 -1.50 -6.90
C ARG A 18 -14.56 -2.97 -6.55
N GLY A 19 -14.61 -3.31 -5.26
CA GLY A 19 -14.71 -4.69 -4.81
C GLY A 19 -13.43 -5.49 -5.04
N SER A 20 -13.52 -6.81 -4.91
CA SER A 20 -12.39 -7.71 -5.07
C SER A 20 -12.84 -9.06 -5.61
N SER A 21 -12.03 -9.64 -6.49
CA SER A 21 -12.22 -11.02 -6.96
C SER A 21 -11.82 -12.05 -5.91
N LEU A 22 -11.15 -11.61 -4.82
CA LEU A 22 -10.69 -12.49 -3.74
C LEU A 22 -11.75 -12.72 -2.66
N THR A 23 -12.88 -12.00 -2.71
CA THR A 23 -14.01 -12.23 -1.81
C THR A 23 -15.07 -13.08 -2.51
N THR A 24 -15.86 -13.84 -1.74
CA THR A 24 -16.88 -14.75 -2.29
C THR A 24 -18.05 -14.01 -2.93
N ASP A 25 -18.38 -12.82 -2.43
CA ASP A 25 -19.52 -12.01 -2.90
C ASP A 25 -19.09 -10.82 -3.78
N GLY A 26 -17.81 -10.71 -4.10
CA GLY A 26 -17.29 -9.60 -4.91
C GLY A 26 -17.12 -8.28 -4.16
N SER A 27 -17.43 -8.23 -2.87
CA SER A 27 -17.24 -7.04 -2.05
C SER A 27 -15.75 -6.72 -1.86
N ALA A 28 -15.43 -5.51 -1.42
CA ALA A 28 -14.06 -5.09 -1.14
C ALA A 28 -13.47 -5.95 -0.03
N HIS A 29 -12.21 -6.40 -0.22
CA HIS A 29 -11.52 -7.23 0.77
C HIS A 29 -11.09 -6.36 1.97
N PRO A 30 -11.52 -6.65 3.20
CA PRO A 30 -11.22 -5.79 4.36
C PRO A 30 -9.72 -5.62 4.64
N ASP A 31 -8.92 -6.63 4.30
CA ASP A 31 -7.47 -6.61 4.52
C ASP A 31 -6.70 -5.87 3.42
N MET A 32 -7.40 -5.30 2.43
CA MET A 32 -6.81 -4.61 1.29
C MET A 32 -7.29 -3.16 1.18
N GLN A 33 -7.71 -2.55 2.30
CA GLN A 33 -8.19 -1.16 2.29
C GLN A 33 -7.15 -0.18 1.80
N LEU A 34 -5.90 -0.38 2.20
CA LEU A 34 -4.79 0.52 1.89
C LEU A 34 -3.64 -0.31 1.32
N ASN A 35 -3.02 0.23 0.28
CA ASN A 35 -1.76 -0.27 -0.23
C ASN A 35 -0.67 0.75 0.08
N LEU A 36 0.41 0.30 0.69
CA LEU A 36 1.59 1.10 0.99
C LEU A 36 2.74 0.64 0.13
N MET A 37 3.49 1.58 -0.43
CA MET A 37 4.70 1.29 -1.17
C MET A 37 5.84 2.18 -0.65
N ASN A 38 7.05 1.63 -0.62
CA ASN A 38 8.23 2.40 -0.21
C ASN A 38 8.48 3.52 -1.23
N SER A 39 8.62 4.75 -0.75
CA SER A 39 8.79 5.93 -1.60
C SER A 39 10.08 5.87 -2.42
N ARG A 40 11.12 5.23 -1.92
CA ARG A 40 12.39 5.08 -2.64
C ARG A 40 12.26 4.07 -3.78
N VAL A 41 11.45 3.03 -3.59
CA VAL A 41 11.20 2.03 -4.64
C VAL A 41 10.41 2.63 -5.78
N ILE A 42 9.32 3.35 -5.50
CA ILE A 42 8.54 3.98 -6.56
C ILE A 42 9.35 5.04 -7.30
N ALA A 43 10.21 5.78 -6.60
CA ALA A 43 11.10 6.76 -7.24
C ALA A 43 12.07 6.07 -8.21
N LEU A 44 12.60 4.90 -7.84
CA LEU A 44 13.50 4.13 -8.70
C LEU A 44 12.78 3.56 -9.93
N VAL A 45 11.58 3.04 -9.74
CA VAL A 45 10.79 2.39 -10.80
C VAL A 45 10.21 3.39 -11.79
N SER A 46 9.64 4.47 -11.29
CA SER A 46 8.93 5.46 -12.09
C SER A 46 9.83 6.58 -12.59
N GLN A 47 10.81 7.00 -11.79
CA GLN A 47 11.73 8.10 -12.04
C GLN A 47 11.07 9.48 -12.18
N GLU A 48 9.75 9.54 -12.36
CA GLU A 48 8.96 10.75 -12.48
C GLU A 48 7.87 10.79 -11.41
N PRO A 49 7.93 11.75 -10.44
CA PRO A 49 6.97 11.79 -9.33
C PRO A 49 5.51 11.84 -9.77
N GLU A 50 5.20 12.50 -10.88
CA GLU A 50 3.83 12.59 -11.41
C GLU A 50 3.26 11.24 -11.86
N ARG A 51 4.12 10.23 -12.05
CA ARG A 51 3.69 8.88 -12.43
C ARG A 51 3.48 7.95 -11.24
N TRP A 52 3.80 8.39 -10.04
CA TRP A 52 3.63 7.55 -8.84
C TRP A 52 2.20 7.05 -8.67
N ALA A 53 1.22 7.90 -8.97
CA ALA A 53 -0.20 7.54 -8.87
C ALA A 53 -0.58 6.34 -9.73
N LEU A 54 0.18 6.03 -10.79
CA LEU A 54 -0.08 4.89 -11.67
C LEU A 54 0.13 3.55 -10.95
N ALA A 55 0.86 3.52 -9.84
CA ALA A 55 1.00 2.31 -9.03
C ALA A 55 -0.31 1.93 -8.36
N GLY A 56 -1.20 2.89 -8.13
CA GLY A 56 -2.49 2.66 -7.49
C GLY A 56 -2.46 2.58 -5.98
N ASP A 57 -1.29 2.73 -5.38
CA ASP A 57 -1.15 2.71 -3.93
C ASP A 57 -1.65 4.02 -3.32
N GLN A 58 -2.32 3.92 -2.18
CA GLN A 58 -2.83 5.09 -1.48
C GLN A 58 -1.72 5.86 -0.76
N LEU A 59 -0.69 5.16 -0.27
CA LEU A 59 0.36 5.76 0.54
C LEU A 59 1.74 5.36 0.04
N PHE A 60 2.63 6.36 -0.10
CA PHE A 60 4.05 6.15 -0.36
C PHE A 60 4.82 6.62 0.87
N VAL A 61 5.57 5.72 1.47
CA VAL A 61 6.22 5.96 2.77
C VAL A 61 7.72 5.66 2.71
N ASP A 62 8.50 6.44 3.45
CA ASP A 62 9.94 6.19 3.61
C ASP A 62 10.15 5.29 4.83
N LEU A 63 9.85 4.03 4.67
CA LEU A 63 9.92 3.03 5.72
C LEU A 63 10.19 1.66 5.10
N GLU A 64 11.02 0.84 5.72
CA GLU A 64 11.24 -0.52 5.28
C GLU A 64 9.97 -1.37 5.52
N LEU A 65 9.42 -1.95 4.45
CA LEU A 65 8.17 -2.68 4.48
C LEU A 65 8.35 -4.21 4.53
N SER A 66 9.56 -4.70 4.80
CA SER A 66 9.83 -6.15 4.87
C SER A 66 8.98 -6.82 5.95
N ALA A 67 8.74 -8.12 5.80
CA ALA A 67 8.02 -8.90 6.81
C ALA A 67 8.76 -8.92 8.15
N GLU A 68 10.08 -8.81 8.13
CA GLU A 68 10.89 -8.76 9.34
C GLU A 68 10.66 -7.46 10.12
N ASN A 69 10.53 -6.33 9.42
CA ASN A 69 10.28 -5.03 10.04
C ASN A 69 8.80 -4.80 10.35
N LEU A 70 7.92 -5.20 9.44
CA LEU A 70 6.46 -4.98 9.54
C LEU A 70 5.69 -6.28 9.33
N PRO A 71 5.80 -7.26 10.26
CA PRO A 71 4.98 -8.46 10.13
C PRO A 71 3.50 -8.13 10.23
N PRO A 72 2.61 -8.98 9.68
CA PRO A 72 1.16 -8.80 9.83
C PRO A 72 0.78 -8.57 11.29
N GLY A 73 -0.14 -7.63 11.52
CA GLY A 73 -0.54 -7.22 12.87
C GLY A 73 0.24 -6.02 13.41
N THR A 74 1.33 -5.62 12.76
CA THR A 74 2.06 -4.42 13.16
C THR A 74 1.18 -3.19 12.95
N ARG A 75 1.10 -2.32 13.94
CA ARG A 75 0.36 -1.06 13.85
C ARG A 75 1.29 0.10 13.58
N LEU A 76 0.85 1.00 12.74
CA LEU A 76 1.58 2.20 12.35
C LEU A 76 0.73 3.43 12.66
N ALA A 77 1.33 4.37 13.37
CA ALA A 77 0.74 5.68 13.62
C ALA A 77 1.15 6.64 12.51
N LEU A 78 0.18 7.35 11.94
CA LEU A 78 0.44 8.40 10.96
C LEU A 78 -0.65 9.48 11.06
N GLY A 79 -0.23 10.76 11.15
CA GLY A 79 -1.17 11.83 11.42
C GLY A 79 -1.91 11.55 12.72
N SER A 80 -3.23 11.70 12.72
CA SER A 80 -4.08 11.32 13.84
C SER A 80 -4.68 9.92 13.70
N ALA A 81 -4.31 9.17 12.65
CA ALA A 81 -4.84 7.84 12.36
C ALA A 81 -3.88 6.73 12.79
N MET A 82 -4.38 5.51 12.81
CA MET A 82 -3.58 4.30 12.99
C MET A 82 -4.05 3.23 12.02
N ILE A 83 -3.08 2.55 11.41
CA ILE A 83 -3.34 1.44 10.49
C ILE A 83 -2.65 0.18 10.97
N GLU A 84 -3.12 -0.97 10.49
CA GLU A 84 -2.55 -2.27 10.84
C GLU A 84 -2.18 -3.01 9.56
N VAL A 85 -0.94 -3.52 9.50
CA VAL A 85 -0.45 -4.33 8.39
C VAL A 85 -1.22 -5.65 8.36
N THR A 86 -1.73 -6.02 7.19
CA THR A 86 -2.47 -7.27 7.01
C THR A 86 -1.59 -8.34 6.35
N LYS A 87 -2.05 -9.58 6.42
CA LYS A 87 -1.33 -10.72 5.82
C LYS A 87 -1.56 -10.89 4.32
N GLN A 88 -2.46 -10.12 3.73
CA GLN A 88 -2.80 -10.24 2.31
C GLN A 88 -1.60 -9.83 1.45
N PRO A 89 -1.10 -10.70 0.55
CA PRO A 89 0.02 -10.35 -0.31
C PRO A 89 -0.31 -9.21 -1.26
N HIS A 90 0.70 -8.38 -1.57
CA HIS A 90 0.60 -7.32 -2.57
C HIS A 90 1.80 -7.43 -3.51
N THR A 91 1.59 -7.98 -4.70
CA THR A 91 2.64 -8.27 -5.67
C THR A 91 2.40 -7.53 -6.98
N GLY A 92 3.45 -7.38 -7.79
CA GLY A 92 3.33 -6.80 -9.12
C GLY A 92 2.44 -7.69 -10.01
N CYS A 93 1.63 -7.07 -10.85
CA CYS A 93 0.67 -7.74 -11.72
C CYS A 93 0.78 -7.21 -13.17
N ALA A 94 -0.09 -7.69 -14.06
CA ALA A 94 -0.09 -7.26 -15.46
C ALA A 94 -0.24 -5.75 -15.62
N LYS A 95 -1.06 -5.10 -14.78
CA LYS A 95 -1.21 -3.64 -14.81
C LYS A 95 0.08 -2.93 -14.44
N PHE A 96 0.85 -3.50 -13.51
CA PHE A 96 2.16 -2.95 -13.12
C PHE A 96 3.14 -3.02 -14.29
N VAL A 97 3.17 -4.15 -15.03
CA VAL A 97 3.98 -4.29 -16.23
C VAL A 97 3.60 -3.25 -17.27
N GLU A 98 2.31 -3.07 -17.52
CA GLU A 98 1.79 -2.10 -18.48
C GLU A 98 2.24 -0.67 -18.16
N ARG A 99 2.27 -0.33 -16.87
CA ARG A 99 2.57 1.04 -16.42
C ARG A 99 4.04 1.32 -16.20
N PHE A 100 4.81 0.33 -15.76
CA PHE A 100 6.21 0.50 -15.38
C PHE A 100 7.19 -0.43 -16.09
N GLY A 101 6.70 -1.40 -16.86
CA GLY A 101 7.53 -2.29 -17.65
C GLY A 101 7.87 -3.61 -16.98
N LEU A 102 8.36 -4.54 -17.79
CA LEU A 102 8.67 -5.91 -17.36
C LEU A 102 9.85 -5.95 -16.38
N ASP A 103 10.87 -5.10 -16.60
CA ASP A 103 12.04 -5.08 -15.72
C ASP A 103 11.67 -4.63 -14.31
N ALA A 104 10.79 -3.63 -14.19
CA ALA A 104 10.27 -3.21 -12.89
C ALA A 104 9.50 -4.34 -12.22
N MET A 105 8.69 -5.08 -12.97
CA MET A 105 7.95 -6.26 -12.48
C MET A 105 8.91 -7.33 -11.95
N LYS A 106 9.93 -7.67 -12.72
CA LYS A 106 10.95 -8.67 -12.32
C LYS A 106 11.69 -8.22 -11.06
N PHE A 107 11.97 -6.93 -10.94
CA PHE A 107 12.64 -6.37 -9.77
C PHE A 107 11.79 -6.53 -8.51
N VAL A 108 10.53 -6.08 -8.54
CA VAL A 108 9.66 -6.12 -7.34
C VAL A 108 9.22 -7.53 -6.99
N ASN A 109 9.11 -8.44 -7.98
CA ASN A 109 8.70 -9.83 -7.77
C ASN A 109 9.87 -10.81 -7.68
N SER A 110 11.12 -10.34 -7.69
CA SER A 110 12.28 -11.17 -7.44
C SER A 110 12.23 -11.76 -6.02
N GLU A 111 13.03 -12.77 -5.74
CA GLU A 111 13.11 -13.36 -4.40
C GLU A 111 13.39 -12.28 -3.34
N GLU A 112 14.39 -11.44 -3.61
CA GLU A 112 14.74 -10.34 -2.72
C GLU A 112 13.63 -9.27 -2.67
N GLY A 113 13.02 -8.97 -3.82
CA GLY A 113 11.90 -8.02 -3.91
C GLY A 113 10.69 -8.48 -3.12
N MET A 114 10.38 -9.77 -3.15
CA MET A 114 9.29 -10.36 -2.36
C MET A 114 9.61 -10.33 -0.87
N ARG A 115 10.84 -10.64 -0.48
CA ARG A 115 11.29 -10.59 0.92
C ARG A 115 11.18 -9.19 1.50
N LEU A 116 11.57 -8.20 0.73
CA LEU A 116 11.56 -6.78 1.14
C LEU A 116 10.21 -6.10 0.90
N HIS A 117 9.24 -6.80 0.33
CA HIS A 117 7.94 -6.23 -0.07
C HIS A 117 8.11 -4.97 -0.95
N LEU A 118 8.95 -5.05 -1.97
CA LEU A 118 9.24 -3.89 -2.82
C LEU A 118 8.01 -3.41 -3.59
N ARG A 119 7.07 -4.31 -3.97
CA ARG A 119 5.80 -3.88 -4.57
C ARG A 119 4.91 -3.18 -3.55
N GLY A 120 5.02 -3.53 -2.28
CA GLY A 120 4.26 -2.92 -1.21
C GLY A 120 3.60 -3.92 -0.27
N ILE A 121 2.79 -3.40 0.62
CA ILE A 121 2.02 -4.18 1.59
C ILE A 121 0.59 -3.69 1.63
N ASN A 122 -0.29 -4.54 2.16
CA ASN A 122 -1.67 -4.19 2.44
C ASN A 122 -1.83 -3.82 3.91
N ALA A 123 -2.75 -2.91 4.18
CA ALA A 123 -3.09 -2.49 5.53
C ALA A 123 -4.58 -2.14 5.63
N ARG A 124 -5.06 -2.03 6.86
CA ARG A 124 -6.42 -1.58 7.16
C ARG A 124 -6.40 -0.49 8.22
N VAL A 125 -7.42 0.35 8.23
CA VAL A 125 -7.56 1.41 9.24
C VAL A 125 -8.08 0.79 10.53
N VAL A 126 -7.41 1.05 11.65
CA VAL A 126 -7.86 0.62 12.99
C VAL A 126 -8.22 1.79 13.88
N LEU A 127 -7.74 3.00 13.58
CA LEU A 127 -8.16 4.24 14.22
C LEU A 127 -8.33 5.31 13.13
N PRO A 128 -9.53 5.87 12.95
CA PRO A 128 -9.74 6.89 11.92
C PRO A 128 -9.02 8.18 12.28
N GLY A 129 -8.70 8.98 11.27
CA GLY A 129 -8.02 10.25 11.48
C GLY A 129 -7.64 10.91 10.18
N VAL A 130 -6.92 12.02 10.30
CA VAL A 130 -6.47 12.85 9.18
C VAL A 130 -4.97 12.63 8.98
N ILE A 131 -4.58 12.50 7.72
CA ILE A 131 -3.18 12.36 7.30
C ILE A 131 -2.82 13.45 6.30
N ARG A 132 -1.55 13.82 6.27
CA ARG A 132 -1.03 14.84 5.34
C ARG A 132 0.31 14.38 4.79
N VAL A 133 0.62 14.79 3.57
CA VAL A 133 1.96 14.62 3.01
C VAL A 133 2.96 15.29 3.96
N GLY A 134 4.02 14.57 4.30
CA GLY A 134 5.02 15.02 5.25
C GLY A 134 4.83 14.49 6.67
N ASP A 135 3.69 13.87 6.97
CA ASP A 135 3.47 13.22 8.27
C ASP A 135 4.49 12.09 8.48
N ILE A 136 4.91 11.91 9.72
CA ILE A 136 5.84 10.84 10.08
C ILE A 136 5.05 9.56 10.35
N VAL A 137 5.45 8.48 9.65
CA VAL A 137 4.93 7.13 9.89
C VAL A 137 5.86 6.43 10.87
N LYS A 138 5.32 5.86 11.92
CA LYS A 138 6.12 5.11 12.90
C LYS A 138 5.32 3.96 13.51
N LYS A 139 6.05 2.94 13.97
CA LYS A 139 5.42 1.83 14.71
C LYS A 139 4.78 2.35 15.99
N ALA A 140 3.58 1.92 16.20
CA ALA A 140 2.83 2.30 17.40
C ALA A 140 3.14 1.35 18.56
#